data_2fd58386887963aa9bd5ca57eaa25789
#
_entry.id   2fd58386887963aa9bd5ca57eaa25789
#
_cell.length_a   1.000
_cell.length_b   1.000
_cell.length_c   1.000
_cell.angle_alpha   90.00
_cell.angle_beta   90.00
_cell.angle_gamma   90.00
#
_symmetry.space_group_name_H-M   'P 1'
#
loop_
_entity.id
_entity.type
_entity.pdbx_description
1 polymer ?
#
loop_
_entity_poly.entity_id
_entity_poly.type
_entity_poly.pdbx_seq_one_letter_code
_entity_poly.pdbx_strand_id
1 'polypeptide(L)'
;MQRRNVIVVGAGPVGTVAALACARLGLLVTLLEAQDRIDDSPRASTTQPPTLEILAELGLIDEYLRVGLVSRTFQFWDRPTLKLVAEFDFDRLRGETAYPFVVQTEQHKLANMAIARLREMSNAEVRMGTRATGLIQRGDRVEVHCENQAFAADYVIGADGGRSTVRKTLDIEFEGYTWPERFLVITTKFDFQAALGCCFRNYMADPHEWTNLFKVAGDDLRGRWRAVFNTREDEKDEEALSDAAVRARLSRVYVPEGERDYLHLNLYAVHQRVAKQFRKGRVFLCGDAAHVNNPIGGLGLNSGIHEAWDLAKAIAKRDELRLDSYEARRRPLNIKYVQEQTIANKKRLEEREPAQRAKRFAELRETAEDPKRHKVFLMRAALLERS
;
A
#
# COMPACT_ATOMS: atom_id res chain seq x y z
N MET A 1 24.51 -27.57 5.62
CA MET A 1 24.27 -26.81 4.36
C MET A 1 24.56 -25.33 4.61
N GLN A 2 25.30 -24.67 3.72
CA GLN A 2 25.57 -23.24 3.82
C GLN A 2 24.24 -22.44 3.73
N ARG A 3 24.07 -21.43 4.61
CA ARG A 3 22.90 -20.55 4.59
C ARG A 3 22.95 -19.71 3.32
N ARG A 4 21.79 -19.57 2.62
CA ARG A 4 21.68 -18.63 1.49
C ARG A 4 21.74 -17.20 2.01
N ASN A 5 22.39 -16.34 1.23
CA ASN A 5 22.50 -14.91 1.48
C ASN A 5 21.54 -14.14 0.56
N VAL A 6 20.79 -13.20 1.11
CA VAL A 6 19.83 -12.35 0.40
C VAL A 6 20.12 -10.90 0.69
N ILE A 7 20.25 -10.09 -0.35
CA ILE A 7 20.23 -8.63 -0.22
C ILE A 7 18.83 -8.14 -0.53
N VAL A 8 18.28 -7.30 0.35
CA VAL A 8 17.04 -6.56 0.12
C VAL A 8 17.41 -5.10 -0.09
N VAL A 9 16.99 -4.52 -1.21
CA VAL A 9 17.25 -3.11 -1.54
C VAL A 9 15.97 -2.30 -1.32
N GLY A 10 16.04 -1.32 -0.42
CA GLY A 10 14.93 -0.48 0.02
C GLY A 10 14.32 -0.92 1.35
N ALA A 11 14.29 -0.01 2.33
CA ALA A 11 13.72 -0.25 3.67
C ALA A 11 12.32 0.37 3.85
N GLY A 12 11.57 0.53 2.78
CA GLY A 12 10.13 0.74 2.88
C GLY A 12 9.42 -0.46 3.52
N PRO A 13 8.10 -0.38 3.79
CA PRO A 13 7.37 -1.43 4.53
C PRO A 13 7.45 -2.80 3.83
N VAL A 14 7.47 -2.85 2.50
CA VAL A 14 7.62 -4.11 1.76
C VAL A 14 9.02 -4.70 1.91
N GLY A 15 10.07 -3.87 1.78
CA GLY A 15 11.45 -4.35 1.89
C GLY A 15 11.82 -4.78 3.30
N THR A 16 11.38 -4.05 4.32
CA THR A 16 11.61 -4.43 5.73
C THR A 16 10.90 -5.73 6.09
N VAL A 17 9.67 -5.94 5.60
CA VAL A 17 8.96 -7.21 5.76
C VAL A 17 9.65 -8.34 4.99
N ALA A 18 10.14 -8.08 3.77
CA ALA A 18 10.93 -9.07 3.00
C ALA A 18 12.19 -9.51 3.76
N ALA A 19 12.94 -8.53 4.28
CA ALA A 19 14.15 -8.79 5.05
C ALA A 19 13.85 -9.58 6.34
N LEU A 20 12.82 -9.16 7.10
CA LEU A 20 12.41 -9.85 8.32
C LEU A 20 11.94 -11.28 8.05
N ALA A 21 11.14 -11.48 6.98
CA ALA A 21 10.69 -12.80 6.58
C ALA A 21 11.87 -13.72 6.22
N CYS A 22 12.82 -13.23 5.43
CA CYS A 22 14.04 -13.97 5.09
C CYS A 22 14.84 -14.33 6.33
N ALA A 23 15.07 -13.38 7.24
CA ALA A 23 15.85 -13.61 8.45
C ALA A 23 15.18 -14.62 9.39
N ARG A 24 13.85 -14.50 9.60
CA ARG A 24 13.07 -15.46 10.40
C ARG A 24 13.06 -16.88 9.84
N LEU A 25 13.14 -17.02 8.53
CA LEU A 25 13.25 -18.30 7.86
C LEU A 25 14.71 -18.82 7.80
N GLY A 26 15.66 -18.20 8.52
CA GLY A 26 17.02 -18.66 8.70
C GLY A 26 18.00 -18.27 7.60
N LEU A 27 17.63 -17.39 6.68
CA LEU A 27 18.54 -16.85 5.67
C LEU A 27 19.49 -15.81 6.28
N LEU A 28 20.65 -15.59 5.66
CA LEU A 28 21.50 -14.42 5.95
C LEU A 28 20.96 -13.23 5.15
N VAL A 29 20.75 -12.10 5.80
CA VAL A 29 20.08 -10.95 5.16
C VAL A 29 20.89 -9.68 5.34
N THR A 30 21.08 -8.94 4.25
CA THR A 30 21.53 -7.55 4.28
C THR A 30 20.44 -6.65 3.69
N LEU A 31 19.89 -5.76 4.53
CA LEU A 31 18.91 -4.74 4.11
C LEU A 31 19.66 -3.44 3.85
N LEU A 32 19.55 -2.92 2.62
CA LEU A 32 20.18 -1.67 2.17
C LEU A 32 19.11 -0.58 2.00
N GLU A 33 19.32 0.57 2.64
CA GLU A 33 18.45 1.75 2.52
C GLU A 33 19.27 2.98 2.17
N ALA A 34 18.79 3.73 1.18
CA ALA A 34 19.46 4.93 0.68
C ALA A 34 19.43 6.12 1.65
N GLN A 35 18.42 6.16 2.51
CA GLN A 35 18.22 7.23 3.50
C GLN A 35 18.75 6.82 4.85
N ASP A 36 19.09 7.81 5.70
CA ASP A 36 19.55 7.58 7.08
C ASP A 36 18.41 7.19 8.03
N ARG A 37 17.16 7.48 7.65
CA ARG A 37 15.93 7.16 8.39
C ARG A 37 14.81 6.73 7.47
N ILE A 38 13.80 6.09 8.04
CA ILE A 38 12.58 5.74 7.32
C ILE A 38 11.76 6.99 7.01
N ASP A 39 11.26 7.09 5.77
CA ASP A 39 10.37 8.16 5.32
C ASP A 39 9.00 8.04 6.03
N ASP A 40 8.66 9.05 6.83
CA ASP A 40 7.42 9.16 7.60
C ASP A 40 6.33 9.98 6.89
N SER A 41 6.57 10.38 5.63
CA SER A 41 5.60 11.12 4.84
C SER A 41 4.27 10.36 4.70
N PRO A 42 3.12 11.06 4.70
CA PRO A 42 1.81 10.43 4.57
C PRO A 42 1.65 9.64 3.26
N ARG A 43 1.55 8.33 3.37
CA ARG A 43 1.35 7.37 2.26
C ARG A 43 0.26 6.36 2.60
N ALA A 44 0.35 5.13 2.05
CA ALA A 44 -0.57 4.05 2.36
C ALA A 44 -0.77 3.85 3.88
N SER A 45 -1.99 3.54 4.27
CA SER A 45 -2.38 3.41 5.68
C SER A 45 -3.21 2.17 5.98
N THR A 46 -3.72 1.46 4.97
CA THR A 46 -4.63 0.33 5.16
C THR A 46 -3.90 -0.99 5.03
N THR A 47 -3.92 -1.80 6.09
CA THR A 47 -3.44 -3.19 6.08
C THR A 47 -4.61 -4.15 6.07
N GLN A 48 -4.67 -4.98 5.04
CA GLN A 48 -5.76 -5.92 4.76
C GLN A 48 -5.62 -7.23 5.56
N PRO A 49 -6.71 -8.00 5.76
CA PRO A 49 -6.72 -9.24 6.54
C PRO A 49 -5.59 -10.23 6.21
N PRO A 50 -5.32 -10.62 4.95
CA PRO A 50 -4.24 -11.56 4.65
C PRO A 50 -2.84 -11.03 5.00
N THR A 51 -2.67 -9.72 4.94
CA THR A 51 -1.41 -9.08 5.36
C THR A 51 -1.25 -9.13 6.87
N LEU A 52 -2.34 -8.97 7.65
CA LEU A 52 -2.32 -9.13 9.12
C LEU A 52 -1.94 -10.57 9.51
N GLU A 53 -2.38 -11.59 8.76
CA GLU A 53 -1.97 -12.98 8.95
C GLU A 53 -0.44 -13.13 8.75
N ILE A 54 0.12 -12.52 7.71
CA ILE A 54 1.58 -12.51 7.47
C ILE A 54 2.30 -11.81 8.63
N LEU A 55 1.78 -10.67 9.12
CA LEU A 55 2.37 -9.98 10.27
C LEU A 55 2.30 -10.83 11.55
N ALA A 56 1.28 -11.67 11.71
CA ALA A 56 1.16 -12.62 12.82
C ALA A 56 2.24 -13.72 12.70
N GLU A 57 2.42 -14.31 11.53
CA GLU A 57 3.49 -15.29 11.28
C GLU A 57 4.89 -14.68 11.53
N LEU A 58 5.05 -13.38 11.28
CA LEU A 58 6.28 -12.64 11.56
C LEU A 58 6.40 -12.14 13.01
N GLY A 59 5.41 -12.39 13.88
CA GLY A 59 5.39 -11.98 15.28
C GLY A 59 5.33 -10.46 15.47
N LEU A 60 4.72 -9.74 14.54
CA LEU A 60 4.53 -8.28 14.59
C LEU A 60 3.10 -7.88 14.94
N ILE A 61 2.15 -8.81 14.90
CA ILE A 61 0.72 -8.47 14.92
C ILE A 61 0.29 -7.75 16.20
N ASP A 62 0.74 -8.21 17.39
CA ASP A 62 0.31 -7.63 18.65
C ASP A 62 0.81 -6.19 18.82
N GLU A 63 2.05 -5.93 18.41
CA GLU A 63 2.62 -4.58 18.41
C GLU A 63 1.92 -3.70 17.37
N TYR A 64 1.66 -4.25 16.19
CA TYR A 64 0.99 -3.54 15.10
C TYR A 64 -0.43 -3.11 15.44
N LEU A 65 -1.20 -3.99 16.13
CA LEU A 65 -2.54 -3.69 16.61
C LEU A 65 -2.55 -2.59 17.70
N ARG A 66 -1.50 -2.50 18.52
CA ARG A 66 -1.39 -1.45 19.54
C ARG A 66 -1.15 -0.05 18.99
N VAL A 67 -0.53 0.06 17.80
CA VAL A 67 -0.20 1.35 17.18
C VAL A 67 -1.11 1.72 16.01
N GLY A 68 -2.06 0.87 15.67
CA GLY A 68 -3.01 1.05 14.57
C GLY A 68 -4.46 1.14 15.05
N LEU A 69 -5.34 1.68 14.21
CA LEU A 69 -6.78 1.70 14.43
C LEU A 69 -7.44 0.54 13.70
N VAL A 70 -8.13 -0.32 14.43
CA VAL A 70 -8.93 -1.40 13.86
C VAL A 70 -10.20 -0.81 13.23
N SER A 71 -10.37 -1.01 11.92
CA SER A 71 -11.57 -0.64 11.18
C SER A 71 -12.32 -1.90 10.75
N ARG A 72 -13.52 -2.08 11.31
CA ARG A 72 -14.37 -3.24 11.02
C ARG A 72 -15.28 -3.03 9.84
N THR A 73 -15.50 -1.78 9.45
CA THR A 73 -16.37 -1.41 8.33
C THR A 73 -15.69 -0.44 7.39
N PHE A 74 -16.23 -0.30 6.19
CA PHE A 74 -15.99 0.84 5.31
C PHE A 74 -17.28 1.25 4.61
N GLN A 75 -17.36 2.53 4.22
CA GLN A 75 -18.56 3.17 3.75
C GLN A 75 -18.39 3.79 2.37
N PHE A 76 -19.46 3.72 1.56
CA PHE A 76 -19.63 4.52 0.35
C PHE A 76 -20.68 5.60 0.59
N TRP A 77 -20.36 6.81 0.13
CA TRP A 77 -21.18 8.01 0.33
C TRP A 77 -21.47 8.70 -0.99
N ASP A 78 -22.61 9.34 -1.09
CA ASP A 78 -22.91 10.35 -2.08
C ASP A 78 -22.45 11.70 -1.53
N ARG A 79 -21.29 12.21 -2.00
CA ARG A 79 -20.70 13.43 -1.43
C ARG A 79 -21.58 14.67 -1.59
N PRO A 80 -22.21 14.94 -2.77
CA PRO A 80 -23.05 16.12 -2.93
C PRO A 80 -24.19 16.23 -1.93
N THR A 81 -24.73 15.10 -1.48
CA THR A 81 -25.86 15.05 -0.51
C THR A 81 -25.43 14.67 0.90
N LEU A 82 -24.16 14.29 1.09
CA LEU A 82 -23.61 13.71 2.32
C LEU A 82 -24.46 12.55 2.88
N LYS A 83 -25.06 11.75 1.97
CA LYS A 83 -25.84 10.57 2.34
C LYS A 83 -25.01 9.30 2.24
N LEU A 84 -25.12 8.45 3.26
CA LEU A 84 -24.57 7.10 3.21
C LEU A 84 -25.29 6.28 2.13
N VAL A 85 -24.52 5.68 1.24
CA VAL A 85 -25.01 4.80 0.17
C VAL A 85 -25.00 3.34 0.61
N ALA A 86 -23.87 2.88 1.14
CA ALA A 86 -23.70 1.50 1.58
C ALA A 86 -22.58 1.39 2.63
N GLU A 87 -22.73 0.45 3.55
CA GLU A 87 -21.70 0.06 4.52
C GLU A 87 -21.37 -1.42 4.33
N PHE A 88 -20.09 -1.73 4.38
CA PHE A 88 -19.56 -3.09 4.27
C PHE A 88 -18.86 -3.47 5.56
N ASP A 89 -19.35 -4.55 6.20
CA ASP A 89 -18.88 -5.06 7.47
C ASP A 89 -17.98 -6.29 7.27
N PHE A 90 -16.72 -6.17 7.67
CA PHE A 90 -15.72 -7.24 7.61
C PHE A 90 -16.07 -8.46 8.47
N ASP A 91 -17.00 -8.36 9.40
CA ASP A 91 -17.50 -9.52 10.18
C ASP A 91 -18.06 -10.63 9.28
N ARG A 92 -18.48 -10.30 8.04
CA ARG A 92 -18.88 -11.28 7.01
C ARG A 92 -17.73 -12.19 6.56
N LEU A 93 -16.49 -11.84 6.90
CA LEU A 93 -15.28 -12.66 6.62
C LEU A 93 -14.91 -13.59 7.78
N ARG A 94 -15.70 -13.67 8.84
CA ARG A 94 -15.48 -14.66 9.91
C ARG A 94 -15.46 -16.07 9.32
N GLY A 95 -14.45 -16.85 9.67
CA GLY A 95 -14.19 -18.18 9.09
C GLY A 95 -13.35 -18.19 7.83
N GLU A 96 -13.14 -17.05 7.15
CA GLU A 96 -12.22 -16.92 6.02
C GLU A 96 -10.83 -16.41 6.43
N THR A 97 -10.76 -15.64 7.52
CA THR A 97 -9.54 -15.06 8.06
C THR A 97 -9.61 -14.96 9.59
N ALA A 98 -8.44 -15.03 10.23
CA ALA A 98 -8.31 -14.77 11.67
C ALA A 98 -8.52 -13.29 12.02
N TYR A 99 -8.39 -12.39 11.04
CA TYR A 99 -8.48 -10.94 11.22
C TYR A 99 -9.59 -10.35 10.32
N PRO A 100 -10.90 -10.51 10.67
CA PRO A 100 -12.00 -9.97 9.88
C PRO A 100 -12.14 -8.45 10.09
N PHE A 101 -11.07 -7.70 9.77
CA PHE A 101 -10.98 -6.24 9.86
C PHE A 101 -9.74 -5.76 9.11
N VAL A 102 -9.62 -4.47 8.92
CA VAL A 102 -8.39 -3.84 8.47
C VAL A 102 -7.78 -2.99 9.57
N VAL A 103 -6.47 -2.76 9.51
CA VAL A 103 -5.78 -1.84 10.42
C VAL A 103 -5.38 -0.59 9.65
N GLN A 104 -5.72 0.57 10.21
CA GLN A 104 -5.37 1.89 9.70
C GLN A 104 -4.23 2.47 10.53
N THR A 105 -3.04 2.53 9.93
CA THR A 105 -1.87 3.13 10.56
C THR A 105 -0.88 3.62 9.51
N GLU A 106 0.03 4.47 9.92
CA GLU A 106 1.09 4.99 9.05
C GLU A 106 2.09 3.88 8.72
N GLN A 107 2.40 3.71 7.43
CA GLN A 107 3.25 2.61 6.96
C GLN A 107 4.68 2.60 7.53
N HIS A 108 5.21 3.77 7.91
CA HIS A 108 6.55 3.86 8.51
C HIS A 108 6.65 3.14 9.86
N LYS A 109 5.53 3.04 10.59
CA LYS A 109 5.48 2.29 11.86
C LYS A 109 5.78 0.82 11.65
N LEU A 110 5.19 0.21 10.60
CA LEU A 110 5.51 -1.18 10.23
C LEU A 110 6.98 -1.35 9.85
N ALA A 111 7.53 -0.43 9.06
CA ALA A 111 8.92 -0.49 8.66
C ALA A 111 9.86 -0.38 9.88
N ASN A 112 9.60 0.54 10.79
CA ASN A 112 10.39 0.71 12.02
C ASN A 112 10.31 -0.51 12.94
N MET A 113 9.13 -1.14 13.12
CA MET A 113 8.97 -2.38 13.88
C MET A 113 9.80 -3.51 13.27
N ALA A 114 9.72 -3.70 11.96
CA ALA A 114 10.49 -4.74 11.28
C ALA A 114 12.00 -4.52 11.40
N ILE A 115 12.48 -3.27 11.27
CA ILE A 115 13.89 -2.91 11.47
C ILE A 115 14.33 -3.18 12.92
N ALA A 116 13.51 -2.84 13.91
CA ALA A 116 13.83 -3.13 15.31
C ALA A 116 14.06 -4.64 15.53
N ARG A 117 13.17 -5.48 14.99
CA ARG A 117 13.33 -6.94 15.05
C ARG A 117 14.56 -7.44 14.29
N LEU A 118 14.84 -6.89 13.10
CA LEU A 118 16.03 -7.27 12.32
C LEU A 118 17.33 -6.98 13.07
N ARG A 119 17.43 -5.84 13.77
CA ARG A 119 18.61 -5.46 14.56
C ARG A 119 18.90 -6.38 15.75
N GLU A 120 17.89 -7.11 16.22
CA GLU A 120 18.02 -8.11 17.28
C GLU A 120 18.50 -9.48 16.77
N MET A 121 18.53 -9.69 15.43
CA MET A 121 18.81 -10.98 14.81
C MET A 121 20.27 -11.08 14.36
N SER A 122 20.99 -12.13 14.77
CA SER A 122 22.40 -12.35 14.41
C SER A 122 22.63 -12.69 12.93
N ASN A 123 21.57 -13.02 12.18
CA ASN A 123 21.63 -13.36 10.76
C ASN A 123 21.09 -12.22 9.87
N ALA A 124 20.89 -11.03 10.40
CA ALA A 124 20.43 -9.87 9.66
C ALA A 124 21.34 -8.65 9.91
N GLU A 125 21.61 -7.92 8.85
CA GLU A 125 22.34 -6.66 8.86
C GLU A 125 21.49 -5.57 8.22
N VAL A 126 21.32 -4.43 8.92
CA VAL A 126 20.58 -3.26 8.44
C VAL A 126 21.54 -2.12 8.16
N ARG A 127 21.66 -1.71 6.92
CA ARG A 127 22.52 -0.64 6.42
C ARG A 127 21.68 0.54 5.94
N MET A 128 21.46 1.51 6.83
CA MET A 128 20.89 2.80 6.51
C MET A 128 21.95 3.69 5.84
N GLY A 129 21.56 4.72 5.11
CA GLY A 129 22.48 5.61 4.39
C GLY A 129 23.31 4.90 3.30
N THR A 130 22.89 3.72 2.87
CA THR A 130 23.62 2.87 1.92
C THR A 130 22.85 2.73 0.62
N ARG A 131 23.06 3.67 -0.29
CA ARG A 131 22.37 3.75 -1.59
C ARG A 131 22.91 2.73 -2.57
N ALA A 132 22.08 1.81 -3.05
CA ALA A 132 22.39 0.97 -4.18
C ALA A 132 22.40 1.81 -5.47
N THR A 133 23.50 1.74 -6.21
CA THR A 133 23.70 2.48 -7.47
C THR A 133 23.56 1.59 -8.71
N GLY A 134 23.67 0.27 -8.52
CA GLY A 134 23.53 -0.72 -9.58
C GLY A 134 23.75 -2.14 -9.07
N LEU A 135 23.67 -3.11 -9.97
CA LEU A 135 23.98 -4.50 -9.68
C LEU A 135 24.51 -5.24 -10.91
N ILE A 136 25.28 -6.30 -10.67
CA ILE A 136 25.80 -7.20 -11.71
C ILE A 136 25.54 -8.64 -11.27
N GLN A 137 25.00 -9.46 -12.17
CA GLN A 137 24.87 -10.91 -11.95
C GLN A 137 26.11 -11.64 -12.49
N ARG A 138 26.79 -12.43 -11.64
CA ARG A 138 27.97 -13.20 -11.97
C ARG A 138 27.77 -14.67 -11.58
N GLY A 139 27.44 -15.49 -12.57
CA GLY A 139 27.22 -16.93 -12.32
C GLY A 139 26.09 -17.17 -11.31
N ASP A 140 26.46 -17.70 -10.15
CA ASP A 140 25.54 -18.07 -9.08
C ASP A 140 25.35 -16.97 -8.03
N ARG A 141 25.92 -15.77 -8.24
CA ARG A 141 25.84 -14.62 -7.33
C ARG A 141 25.40 -13.33 -8.00
N VAL A 142 24.87 -12.42 -7.19
CA VAL A 142 24.56 -11.04 -7.56
C VAL A 142 25.40 -10.11 -6.70
N GLU A 143 26.07 -9.18 -7.32
CA GLU A 143 26.84 -8.10 -6.68
C GLU A 143 26.04 -6.81 -6.77
N VAL A 144 25.68 -6.23 -5.63
CA VAL A 144 25.01 -4.93 -5.52
C VAL A 144 26.04 -3.87 -5.22
N HIS A 145 26.18 -2.89 -6.11
CA HIS A 145 27.09 -1.77 -5.97
C HIS A 145 26.42 -0.63 -5.20
N CYS A 146 27.16 -0.08 -4.26
CA CYS A 146 26.84 1.16 -3.54
C CYS A 146 27.98 2.16 -3.77
N GLU A 147 27.83 3.42 -3.34
CA GLU A 147 28.79 4.48 -3.62
C GLU A 147 30.24 4.11 -3.25
N ASN A 148 30.46 3.48 -2.09
CA ASN A 148 31.82 3.20 -1.58
C ASN A 148 32.11 1.71 -1.35
N GLN A 149 31.17 0.82 -1.66
CA GLN A 149 31.30 -0.60 -1.39
C GLN A 149 30.39 -1.44 -2.27
N ALA A 150 30.63 -2.74 -2.31
CA ALA A 150 29.77 -3.71 -2.97
C ALA A 150 29.43 -4.87 -2.02
N PHE A 151 28.25 -5.41 -2.20
CA PHE A 151 27.74 -6.56 -1.44
C PHE A 151 27.39 -7.69 -2.38
N ALA A 152 27.74 -8.93 -2.04
CA ALA A 152 27.44 -10.09 -2.85
C ALA A 152 26.46 -11.02 -2.14
N ALA A 153 25.46 -11.52 -2.89
CA ALA A 153 24.46 -12.44 -2.37
C ALA A 153 24.07 -13.50 -3.41
N ASP A 154 23.38 -14.54 -2.92
CA ASP A 154 22.79 -15.58 -3.79
C ASP A 154 21.55 -15.04 -4.51
N TYR A 155 20.81 -14.13 -3.87
CA TYR A 155 19.60 -13.51 -4.42
C TYR A 155 19.51 -12.03 -4.01
N VAL A 156 18.83 -11.24 -4.84
CA VAL A 156 18.50 -9.84 -4.54
C VAL A 156 17.00 -9.65 -4.67
N ILE A 157 16.39 -8.98 -3.68
CA ILE A 157 15.01 -8.52 -3.70
C ILE A 157 15.02 -7.00 -3.82
N GLY A 158 14.59 -6.48 -4.97
CA GLY A 158 14.37 -5.05 -5.20
C GLY A 158 13.01 -4.63 -4.66
N ALA A 159 13.01 -3.86 -3.57
CA ALA A 159 11.84 -3.25 -2.94
C ALA A 159 12.04 -1.72 -2.79
N ASP A 160 12.79 -1.12 -3.71
CA ASP A 160 13.32 0.24 -3.69
C ASP A 160 12.38 1.27 -4.37
N GLY A 161 11.08 0.95 -4.38
CA GLY A 161 10.02 1.88 -4.73
C GLY A 161 9.84 2.14 -6.23
N GLY A 162 8.90 3.02 -6.58
CA GLY A 162 8.49 3.26 -7.97
C GLY A 162 9.61 3.77 -8.90
N ARG A 163 10.64 4.41 -8.33
CA ARG A 163 11.84 4.87 -9.07
C ARG A 163 12.99 3.86 -9.05
N SER A 164 12.71 2.60 -8.72
CA SER A 164 13.65 1.51 -8.48
C SER A 164 14.93 1.55 -9.33
N THR A 165 16.07 1.59 -8.66
CA THR A 165 17.40 1.42 -9.24
C THR A 165 17.59 -0.02 -9.69
N VAL A 166 17.13 -1.00 -8.88
CA VAL A 166 17.23 -2.43 -9.21
C VAL A 166 16.52 -2.73 -10.54
N ARG A 167 15.27 -2.27 -10.70
CA ARG A 167 14.51 -2.47 -11.95
C ARG A 167 15.23 -1.84 -13.16
N LYS A 168 15.70 -0.59 -13.02
CA LYS A 168 16.37 0.15 -14.08
C LYS A 168 17.70 -0.49 -14.50
N THR A 169 18.51 -0.95 -13.53
CA THR A 169 19.79 -1.63 -13.81
C THR A 169 19.59 -2.94 -14.58
N LEU A 170 18.45 -3.60 -14.37
CA LEU A 170 18.07 -4.80 -15.11
C LEU A 170 17.46 -4.50 -16.49
N ASP A 171 17.29 -3.23 -16.83
CA ASP A 171 16.62 -2.79 -18.06
C ASP A 171 15.21 -3.38 -18.19
N ILE A 172 14.48 -3.43 -17.07
CA ILE A 172 13.09 -3.90 -17.03
C ILE A 172 12.16 -2.70 -17.24
N GLU A 173 11.39 -2.76 -18.32
CA GLU A 173 10.40 -1.77 -18.68
C GLU A 173 9.29 -1.66 -17.61
N PHE A 174 8.82 -0.42 -17.35
CA PHE A 174 7.74 -0.12 -16.40
C PHE A 174 6.52 0.37 -17.18
N GLU A 175 5.74 -0.58 -17.66
CA GLU A 175 4.59 -0.38 -18.55
C GLU A 175 3.43 0.32 -17.82
N GLY A 176 2.74 1.22 -18.52
CA GLY A 176 1.56 1.91 -17.99
C GLY A 176 1.62 3.41 -18.18
N TYR A 177 0.91 4.15 -17.34
CA TYR A 177 0.71 5.58 -17.49
C TYR A 177 0.71 6.31 -16.14
N THR A 178 0.68 7.63 -16.22
CA THR A 178 0.44 8.53 -15.09
C THR A 178 -0.91 9.19 -15.31
N TRP A 179 -1.75 9.20 -14.29
CA TRP A 179 -3.04 9.90 -14.35
C TRP A 179 -2.79 11.40 -14.52
N PRO A 180 -3.64 12.11 -15.29
CA PRO A 180 -3.45 13.55 -15.51
C PRO A 180 -3.68 14.36 -14.24
N GLU A 181 -4.64 13.96 -13.41
CA GLU A 181 -4.87 14.57 -12.10
C GLU A 181 -3.86 14.07 -11.05
N ARG A 182 -3.65 14.87 -10.02
CA ARG A 182 -2.88 14.53 -8.82
C ARG A 182 -3.82 14.28 -7.66
N PHE A 183 -3.31 13.66 -6.61
CA PHE A 183 -4.04 13.48 -5.37
C PHE A 183 -3.48 14.42 -4.30
N LEU A 184 -4.37 15.25 -3.75
CA LEU A 184 -4.11 16.12 -2.62
C LEU A 184 -4.60 15.42 -1.35
N VAL A 185 -3.68 15.13 -0.43
CA VAL A 185 -3.99 14.62 0.90
C VAL A 185 -3.92 15.76 1.90
N ILE A 186 -5.04 16.04 2.54
CA ILE A 186 -5.15 17.02 3.61
C ILE A 186 -5.29 16.25 4.93
N THR A 187 -4.31 16.40 5.83
CA THR A 187 -4.38 15.81 7.17
C THR A 187 -4.99 16.82 8.15
N THR A 188 -6.06 16.43 8.84
CA THR A 188 -6.79 17.29 9.78
C THR A 188 -7.10 16.57 11.11
N LYS A 189 -7.36 17.36 12.16
CA LYS A 189 -7.89 16.87 13.45
C LYS A 189 -9.41 16.85 13.51
N PHE A 190 -10.11 17.42 12.50
CA PHE A 190 -11.57 17.42 12.46
C PHE A 190 -12.11 15.99 12.54
N ASP A 191 -13.09 15.78 13.41
CA ASP A 191 -13.66 14.43 13.66
C ASP A 191 -14.88 14.18 12.77
N PHE A 192 -14.63 13.61 11.59
CA PHE A 192 -15.69 13.21 10.65
C PHE A 192 -16.60 12.09 11.21
N GLN A 193 -16.13 11.32 12.18
CA GLN A 193 -16.98 10.31 12.83
C GLN A 193 -18.06 10.98 13.69
N ALA A 194 -17.67 11.94 14.51
CA ALA A 194 -18.63 12.68 15.34
C ALA A 194 -19.57 13.56 14.52
N ALA A 195 -19.05 14.21 13.44
CA ALA A 195 -19.83 15.16 12.66
C ALA A 195 -20.78 14.51 11.64
N LEU A 196 -20.37 13.43 10.98
CA LEU A 196 -21.07 12.81 9.84
C LEU A 196 -21.46 11.34 10.05
N GLY A 197 -20.96 10.70 11.12
CA GLY A 197 -21.12 9.24 11.30
C GLY A 197 -20.18 8.41 10.42
N CYS A 198 -19.10 9.00 9.91
CA CYS A 198 -18.10 8.30 9.13
C CYS A 198 -17.43 7.19 9.96
N CYS A 199 -17.25 5.99 9.37
CA CYS A 199 -16.32 5.00 9.90
C CYS A 199 -14.87 5.38 9.55
N PHE A 200 -13.87 4.55 9.86
CA PHE A 200 -12.46 4.92 9.61
C PHE A 200 -12.03 4.86 8.14
N ARG A 201 -12.91 4.37 7.23
CA ARG A 201 -12.67 4.30 5.79
C ARG A 201 -13.92 4.67 5.01
N ASN A 202 -13.88 5.81 4.33
CA ASN A 202 -15.02 6.32 3.60
C ASN A 202 -14.62 6.70 2.18
N TYR A 203 -15.45 6.30 1.22
CA TYR A 203 -15.32 6.59 -0.19
C TYR A 203 -16.50 7.46 -0.62
N MET A 204 -16.26 8.74 -0.83
CA MET A 204 -17.29 9.73 -1.15
C MET A 204 -17.28 10.01 -2.64
N ALA A 205 -18.24 9.44 -3.35
CA ALA A 205 -18.37 9.60 -4.80
C ALA A 205 -18.94 10.98 -5.17
N ASP A 206 -18.33 11.62 -6.15
CA ASP A 206 -18.77 12.90 -6.70
C ASP A 206 -18.36 13.01 -8.17
N PRO A 207 -19.24 13.44 -9.08
CA PRO A 207 -18.93 13.54 -10.50
C PRO A 207 -17.86 14.56 -10.87
N HIS A 208 -17.56 15.51 -9.99
CA HIS A 208 -16.59 16.59 -10.24
C HIS A 208 -15.31 16.42 -9.45
N GLU A 209 -15.43 16.16 -8.14
CA GLU A 209 -14.28 16.03 -7.25
C GLU A 209 -14.63 15.09 -6.09
N TRP A 210 -14.29 13.81 -6.25
CA TRP A 210 -14.49 12.82 -5.19
C TRP A 210 -13.57 13.06 -3.99
N THR A 211 -13.94 12.51 -2.84
CA THR A 211 -13.15 12.60 -1.61
C THR A 211 -13.13 11.26 -0.92
N ASN A 212 -11.98 10.84 -0.42
CA ASN A 212 -11.88 9.69 0.47
C ASN A 212 -11.42 10.15 1.85
N LEU A 213 -12.11 9.70 2.89
CA LEU A 213 -11.78 10.03 4.27
C LEU A 213 -11.24 8.80 4.99
N PHE A 214 -10.00 8.88 5.47
CA PHE A 214 -9.35 7.81 6.22
C PHE A 214 -8.87 8.32 7.56
N LYS A 215 -9.24 7.62 8.66
CA LYS A 215 -8.68 7.89 9.97
C LYS A 215 -7.46 6.99 10.18
N VAL A 216 -6.30 7.58 10.45
CA VAL A 216 -5.06 6.88 10.82
C VAL A 216 -4.75 7.12 12.28
N ALA A 217 -3.93 6.27 12.90
CA ALA A 217 -3.72 6.28 14.34
C ALA A 217 -3.11 7.58 14.87
N GLY A 218 -2.13 8.18 14.17
CA GLY A 218 -1.27 9.19 14.73
C GLY A 218 -0.35 8.60 15.81
N ASP A 219 0.57 9.42 16.36
CA ASP A 219 1.52 8.93 17.38
C ASP A 219 0.87 8.82 18.77
N ASP A 220 -0.16 9.63 19.02
CA ASP A 220 -0.91 9.67 20.26
C ASP A 220 -2.17 8.77 20.28
N LEU A 221 -2.40 8.01 19.23
CA LEU A 221 -3.57 7.14 19.00
C LEU A 221 -4.92 7.86 19.02
N ARG A 222 -4.96 9.19 19.09
CA ARG A 222 -6.20 9.98 19.03
C ARG A 222 -6.82 9.98 17.64
N GLY A 223 -6.03 9.60 16.66
CA GLY A 223 -6.41 9.60 15.27
C GLY A 223 -6.17 10.93 14.57
N ARG A 224 -5.90 10.82 13.28
CA ARG A 224 -5.82 11.94 12.35
C ARG A 224 -6.62 11.56 11.12
N TRP A 225 -7.42 12.48 10.63
CA TRP A 225 -8.15 12.24 9.39
C TRP A 225 -7.33 12.71 8.20
N ARG A 226 -7.31 11.89 7.17
CA ARG A 226 -6.78 12.22 5.85
C ARG A 226 -7.94 12.34 4.88
N ALA A 227 -8.19 13.55 4.41
CA ALA A 227 -9.11 13.83 3.32
C ALA A 227 -8.31 13.84 2.01
N VAL A 228 -8.60 12.92 1.12
CA VAL A 228 -7.92 12.75 -0.16
C VAL A 228 -8.83 13.24 -1.27
N PHE A 229 -8.38 14.23 -2.03
CA PHE A 229 -9.10 14.81 -3.17
C PHE A 229 -8.33 14.58 -4.46
N ASN A 230 -9.03 14.40 -5.58
CA ASN A 230 -8.40 14.58 -6.89
C ASN A 230 -8.30 16.09 -7.21
N THR A 231 -7.23 16.48 -7.92
CA THR A 231 -7.15 17.83 -8.50
C THR A 231 -7.86 17.84 -9.85
N ARG A 232 -8.10 19.02 -10.40
CA ARG A 232 -8.37 19.16 -11.83
C ARG A 232 -7.09 18.85 -12.62
N GLU A 233 -7.24 18.42 -13.87
CA GLU A 233 -6.10 18.09 -14.74
C GLU A 233 -5.22 19.32 -15.05
N ASP A 234 -5.84 20.48 -15.22
CA ASP A 234 -5.22 21.78 -15.53
C ASP A 234 -4.76 22.57 -14.30
N GLU A 235 -5.09 22.13 -13.09
CA GLU A 235 -4.78 22.84 -11.85
C GLU A 235 -3.27 22.79 -11.55
N LYS A 236 -2.66 23.95 -11.31
CA LYS A 236 -1.24 24.03 -10.96
C LYS A 236 -0.99 23.60 -9.51
N ASP A 237 0.24 23.17 -9.21
CA ASP A 237 0.61 22.71 -7.85
C ASP A 237 0.40 23.82 -6.81
N GLU A 238 0.81 25.04 -7.13
CA GLU A 238 0.68 26.22 -6.26
C GLU A 238 -0.80 26.55 -6.01
N GLU A 239 -1.66 26.40 -7.02
CA GLU A 239 -3.11 26.60 -6.88
C GLU A 239 -3.70 25.53 -5.97
N ALA A 240 -3.43 24.26 -6.23
CA ALA A 240 -3.96 23.13 -5.46
C ALA A 240 -3.55 23.18 -3.98
N LEU A 241 -2.36 23.69 -3.69
CA LEU A 241 -1.80 23.84 -2.33
C LEU A 241 -2.14 25.16 -1.66
N SER A 242 -2.82 26.09 -2.33
CA SER A 242 -3.20 27.36 -1.74
C SER A 242 -4.22 27.17 -0.61
N ASP A 243 -4.14 28.01 0.44
CA ASP A 243 -5.09 27.96 1.56
C ASP A 243 -6.55 28.09 1.07
N ALA A 244 -6.79 28.92 0.05
CA ALA A 244 -8.13 29.11 -0.54
C ALA A 244 -8.66 27.81 -1.17
N ALA A 245 -7.84 27.11 -1.97
CA ALA A 245 -8.24 25.86 -2.60
C ALA A 245 -8.42 24.71 -1.58
N VAL A 246 -7.54 24.64 -0.58
CA VAL A 246 -7.64 23.67 0.53
C VAL A 246 -8.93 23.88 1.32
N ARG A 247 -9.24 25.12 1.72
CA ARG A 247 -10.47 25.45 2.42
C ARG A 247 -11.72 25.19 1.59
N ALA A 248 -11.70 25.56 0.30
CA ALA A 248 -12.80 25.26 -0.62
C ALA A 248 -13.08 23.76 -0.75
N ARG A 249 -12.07 22.90 -0.72
CA ARG A 249 -12.22 21.44 -0.70
C ARG A 249 -12.80 20.93 0.62
N LEU A 250 -12.23 21.37 1.73
CA LEU A 250 -12.70 20.98 3.05
C LEU A 250 -14.15 21.44 3.30
N SER A 251 -14.53 22.66 2.89
CA SER A 251 -15.89 23.19 3.07
C SER A 251 -16.98 22.39 2.34
N ARG A 252 -16.62 21.51 1.44
CA ARG A 252 -17.56 20.59 0.77
C ARG A 252 -17.90 19.34 1.60
N VAL A 253 -17.17 19.09 2.67
CA VAL A 253 -17.39 17.94 3.58
C VAL A 253 -17.64 18.37 5.01
N TYR A 254 -17.14 19.56 5.43
CA TYR A 254 -17.44 20.18 6.71
C TYR A 254 -17.15 21.69 6.64
N VAL A 255 -17.66 22.47 7.59
CA VAL A 255 -17.34 23.89 7.69
C VAL A 255 -16.06 24.06 8.52
N PRO A 256 -14.93 24.52 7.92
CA PRO A 256 -13.68 24.71 8.66
C PRO A 256 -13.83 25.81 9.72
N GLU A 257 -13.37 25.54 10.95
CA GLU A 257 -13.27 26.49 12.04
C GLU A 257 -11.87 27.10 12.07
N GLY A 258 -11.74 28.41 11.92
CA GLY A 258 -10.45 29.10 11.93
C GLY A 258 -9.70 29.17 10.60
N GLU A 259 -8.50 29.73 10.63
CA GLU A 259 -7.72 30.00 9.41
C GLU A 259 -7.06 28.76 8.81
N ARG A 260 -6.61 27.82 9.63
CA ARG A 260 -5.95 26.57 9.20
C ARG A 260 -6.38 25.38 10.04
N ASP A 261 -7.38 24.63 9.54
CA ASP A 261 -7.87 23.40 10.17
C ASP A 261 -7.13 22.14 9.71
N TYR A 262 -5.96 22.29 9.09
CA TYR A 262 -5.16 21.17 8.63
C TYR A 262 -3.74 21.19 9.22
N LEU A 263 -3.19 20.00 9.38
CA LEU A 263 -1.86 19.77 9.97
C LEU A 263 -0.79 19.60 8.89
N HIS A 264 -1.15 18.99 7.76
CA HIS A 264 -0.20 18.63 6.71
C HIS A 264 -0.90 18.53 5.37
N LEU A 265 -0.20 18.94 4.31
CA LEU A 265 -0.61 18.79 2.91
C LEU A 265 0.42 17.92 2.19
N ASN A 266 -0.06 17.01 1.35
CA ASN A 266 0.78 16.24 0.44
C ASN A 266 0.09 16.14 -0.93
N LEU A 267 0.76 16.64 -1.96
CA LEU A 267 0.30 16.60 -3.35
C LEU A 267 1.23 15.69 -4.15
N TYR A 268 0.70 14.68 -4.83
CA TYR A 268 1.52 13.75 -5.59
C TYR A 268 0.84 13.26 -6.88
N ALA A 269 1.69 12.98 -7.88
CA ALA A 269 1.26 12.34 -9.12
C ALA A 269 0.89 10.88 -8.89
N VAL A 270 -0.16 10.42 -9.55
CA VAL A 270 -0.69 9.07 -9.43
C VAL A 270 -0.29 8.24 -10.63
N HIS A 271 0.48 7.19 -10.39
CA HIS A 271 0.95 6.28 -11.42
C HIS A 271 0.15 4.98 -11.43
N GLN A 272 0.01 4.41 -12.62
CA GLN A 272 -0.62 3.12 -12.87
C GLN A 272 0.32 2.33 -13.77
N ARG A 273 1.30 1.62 -13.16
CA ARG A 273 2.37 0.95 -13.88
C ARG A 273 2.68 -0.43 -13.32
N VAL A 274 3.11 -1.34 -14.21
CA VAL A 274 3.55 -2.69 -13.85
C VAL A 274 4.85 -3.00 -14.59
N ALA A 275 5.83 -3.56 -13.91
CA ALA A 275 7.05 -4.03 -14.54
C ALA A 275 6.74 -5.16 -15.52
N LYS A 276 7.39 -5.13 -16.68
CA LYS A 276 7.23 -6.16 -17.72
C LYS A 276 7.66 -7.53 -17.23
N GLN A 277 8.66 -7.54 -16.34
CA GLN A 277 9.16 -8.72 -15.66
C GLN A 277 9.29 -8.46 -14.16
N PHE A 278 8.95 -9.46 -13.34
CA PHE A 278 9.13 -9.42 -11.88
C PHE A 278 10.41 -10.14 -11.43
N ARG A 279 11.06 -10.83 -12.37
CA ARG A 279 12.31 -11.54 -12.13
C ARG A 279 13.24 -11.44 -13.33
N LYS A 280 14.54 -11.29 -13.07
CA LYS A 280 15.59 -11.50 -14.07
C LYS A 280 16.77 -12.24 -13.40
N GLY A 281 16.94 -13.50 -13.73
CA GLY A 281 17.93 -14.38 -13.10
C GLY A 281 17.67 -14.55 -11.59
N ARG A 282 18.62 -14.08 -10.77
CA ARG A 282 18.61 -14.16 -9.31
C ARG A 282 18.06 -12.90 -8.63
N VAL A 283 17.55 -11.96 -9.40
CA VAL A 283 17.00 -10.70 -8.91
C VAL A 283 15.50 -10.69 -9.09
N PHE A 284 14.78 -10.36 -8.02
CA PHE A 284 13.33 -10.28 -7.95
C PHE A 284 12.88 -8.86 -7.61
N LEU A 285 11.74 -8.43 -8.14
CA LEU A 285 11.10 -7.18 -7.81
C LEU A 285 9.84 -7.45 -6.99
N CYS A 286 9.57 -6.63 -5.96
CA CYS A 286 8.32 -6.65 -5.21
C CYS A 286 7.88 -5.25 -4.80
N GLY A 287 6.59 -5.09 -4.48
CA GLY A 287 5.97 -3.82 -4.13
C GLY A 287 6.13 -2.77 -5.23
N ASP A 288 6.33 -1.52 -4.86
CA ASP A 288 6.39 -0.40 -5.80
C ASP A 288 7.54 -0.51 -6.83
N ALA A 289 8.56 -1.32 -6.60
CA ALA A 289 9.59 -1.62 -7.58
C ALA A 289 9.03 -2.45 -8.75
N ALA A 290 8.06 -3.30 -8.49
CA ALA A 290 7.39 -4.15 -9.48
C ALA A 290 6.10 -3.51 -10.04
N HIS A 291 5.34 -2.77 -9.23
CA HIS A 291 4.05 -2.19 -9.62
C HIS A 291 3.67 -0.99 -8.77
N VAL A 292 3.11 0.02 -9.39
CA VAL A 292 2.49 1.16 -8.72
C VAL A 292 1.07 1.34 -9.23
N ASN A 293 0.16 1.74 -8.36
CA ASN A 293 -1.25 1.93 -8.69
C ASN A 293 -1.81 3.14 -7.93
N ASN A 294 -2.96 3.64 -8.37
CA ASN A 294 -3.67 4.61 -7.56
C ASN A 294 -4.06 3.97 -6.20
N PRO A 295 -4.05 4.75 -5.11
CA PRO A 295 -4.19 4.20 -3.75
C PRO A 295 -5.63 3.84 -3.36
N ILE A 296 -6.62 4.03 -4.25
CA ILE A 296 -8.05 3.80 -3.93
C ILE A 296 -8.30 2.30 -3.72
N GLY A 297 -8.55 1.92 -2.47
CA GLY A 297 -8.72 0.53 -2.04
C GLY A 297 -7.60 0.01 -1.14
N GLY A 298 -6.42 0.65 -1.12
CA GLY A 298 -5.30 0.28 -0.25
C GLY A 298 -4.70 -1.08 -0.60
N LEU A 299 -4.47 -1.38 -1.89
CA LEU A 299 -4.07 -2.71 -2.35
C LEU A 299 -2.56 -2.86 -2.62
N GLY A 300 -1.85 -1.80 -3.03
CA GLY A 300 -0.45 -1.87 -3.46
C GLY A 300 0.50 -2.37 -2.38
N LEU A 301 0.49 -1.74 -1.19
CA LEU A 301 1.28 -2.17 -0.03
C LEU A 301 1.03 -3.65 0.30
N ASN A 302 -0.23 -4.04 0.35
CA ASN A 302 -0.64 -5.40 0.72
C ASN A 302 -0.13 -6.43 -0.30
N SER A 303 -0.29 -6.17 -1.60
CA SER A 303 0.25 -7.04 -2.65
C SER A 303 1.77 -7.19 -2.54
N GLY A 304 2.48 -6.08 -2.31
CA GLY A 304 3.94 -6.10 -2.12
C GLY A 304 4.39 -6.94 -0.92
N ILE A 305 3.67 -6.88 0.20
CA ILE A 305 3.97 -7.74 1.37
C ILE A 305 3.72 -9.22 1.06
N HIS A 306 2.64 -9.55 0.33
CA HIS A 306 2.38 -10.93 -0.09
C HIS A 306 3.47 -11.44 -1.04
N GLU A 307 3.98 -10.59 -1.93
CA GLU A 307 5.10 -10.89 -2.83
C GLU A 307 6.39 -11.17 -2.03
N ALA A 308 6.71 -10.30 -1.09
CA ALA A 308 7.88 -10.43 -0.22
C ALA A 308 7.84 -11.73 0.60
N TRP A 309 6.68 -12.07 1.16
CA TRP A 309 6.47 -13.30 1.93
C TRP A 309 6.60 -14.56 1.08
N ASP A 310 6.05 -14.55 -0.13
CA ASP A 310 6.16 -15.65 -1.09
C ASP A 310 7.61 -15.91 -1.50
N LEU A 311 8.36 -14.84 -1.82
CA LEU A 311 9.79 -14.93 -2.16
C LEU A 311 10.62 -15.47 -1.00
N ALA A 312 10.44 -14.93 0.21
CA ALA A 312 11.17 -15.37 1.38
C ALA A 312 11.00 -16.87 1.64
N LYS A 313 9.75 -17.37 1.55
CA LYS A 313 9.45 -18.80 1.70
C LYS A 313 10.09 -19.66 0.61
N ALA A 314 10.02 -19.22 -0.65
CA ALA A 314 10.59 -19.95 -1.78
C ALA A 314 12.13 -20.04 -1.68
N ILE A 315 12.79 -18.94 -1.33
CA ILE A 315 14.25 -18.90 -1.15
C ILE A 315 14.69 -19.79 0.01
N ALA A 316 14.01 -19.71 1.14
CA ALA A 316 14.35 -20.47 2.34
C ALA A 316 14.17 -21.99 2.14
N LYS A 317 13.11 -22.39 1.46
CA LYS A 317 12.82 -23.80 1.12
C LYS A 317 13.65 -24.33 -0.04
N ARG A 318 14.43 -23.51 -0.71
CA ARG A 318 15.16 -23.84 -1.94
C ARG A 318 14.24 -24.37 -3.05
N ASP A 319 13.03 -23.81 -3.11
CA ASP A 319 12.00 -24.17 -4.07
C ASP A 319 12.25 -23.42 -5.39
N GLU A 320 13.12 -23.97 -6.22
CA GLU A 320 13.50 -23.36 -7.49
C GLU A 320 12.30 -23.27 -8.45
N LEU A 321 11.39 -24.27 -8.45
CA LEU A 321 10.16 -24.22 -9.26
C LEU A 321 9.26 -23.04 -8.85
N ARG A 322 9.16 -22.77 -7.54
CA ARG A 322 8.40 -21.65 -7.04
C ARG A 322 9.06 -20.32 -7.34
N LEU A 323 10.40 -20.24 -7.31
CA LEU A 323 11.15 -19.07 -7.74
C LEU A 323 11.00 -18.83 -9.25
N ASP A 324 11.09 -19.90 -10.08
CA ASP A 324 10.93 -19.82 -11.53
C ASP A 324 9.53 -19.36 -11.93
N SER A 325 8.50 -19.82 -11.22
CA SER A 325 7.12 -19.42 -11.45
C SER A 325 6.68 -18.13 -10.76
N TYR A 326 7.55 -17.42 -10.05
CA TYR A 326 7.21 -16.22 -9.27
C TYR A 326 6.48 -15.16 -10.10
N GLU A 327 7.05 -14.78 -11.24
CA GLU A 327 6.45 -13.81 -12.16
C GLU A 327 5.08 -14.30 -12.68
N ALA A 328 5.00 -15.52 -13.14
CA ALA A 328 3.77 -16.11 -13.68
C ALA A 328 2.64 -16.17 -12.63
N ARG A 329 2.98 -16.29 -11.35
CA ARG A 329 2.00 -16.29 -10.24
C ARG A 329 1.64 -14.86 -9.77
N ARG A 330 2.63 -13.96 -9.65
CA ARG A 330 2.40 -12.65 -8.99
C ARG A 330 1.98 -11.55 -9.93
N ARG A 331 2.56 -11.48 -11.15
CA ARG A 331 2.26 -10.42 -12.10
C ARG A 331 0.79 -10.44 -12.57
N PRO A 332 0.19 -11.60 -12.97
CA PRO A 332 -1.23 -11.64 -13.35
C PRO A 332 -2.17 -11.27 -12.20
N LEU A 333 -1.87 -11.71 -10.96
CA LEU A 333 -2.65 -11.32 -9.78
C LEU A 333 -2.61 -9.82 -9.55
N ASN A 334 -1.42 -9.21 -9.70
CA ASN A 334 -1.28 -7.76 -9.59
C ASN A 334 -2.12 -7.04 -10.66
N ILE A 335 -2.04 -7.46 -11.93
CA ILE A 335 -2.84 -6.86 -13.01
C ILE A 335 -4.33 -6.96 -12.69
N LYS A 336 -4.83 -8.15 -12.40
CA LYS A 336 -6.26 -8.40 -12.19
C LYS A 336 -6.81 -7.76 -10.91
N TYR A 337 -6.14 -7.97 -9.77
CA TYR A 337 -6.70 -7.59 -8.47
C TYR A 337 -6.20 -6.23 -7.95
N VAL A 338 -5.06 -5.73 -8.43
CA VAL A 338 -4.54 -4.43 -8.01
C VAL A 338 -4.82 -3.37 -9.07
N GLN A 339 -4.36 -3.58 -10.31
CA GLN A 339 -4.49 -2.58 -11.37
C GLN A 339 -5.95 -2.38 -11.79
N GLU A 340 -6.63 -3.44 -12.22
CA GLU A 340 -8.02 -3.35 -12.70
C GLU A 340 -8.98 -2.91 -11.60
N GLN A 341 -8.81 -3.43 -10.37
CA GLN A 341 -9.69 -3.08 -9.27
C GLN A 341 -9.51 -1.63 -8.82
N THR A 342 -8.28 -1.11 -8.77
CA THR A 342 -8.07 0.29 -8.39
C THR A 342 -8.59 1.26 -9.46
N ILE A 343 -8.47 0.90 -10.75
CA ILE A 343 -9.09 1.65 -11.85
C ILE A 343 -10.62 1.62 -11.73
N ALA A 344 -11.21 0.44 -11.47
CA ALA A 344 -12.65 0.32 -11.30
C ALA A 344 -13.17 1.11 -10.09
N ASN A 345 -12.43 1.10 -8.97
CA ASN A 345 -12.75 1.89 -7.80
C ASN A 345 -12.75 3.39 -8.11
N LYS A 346 -11.73 3.88 -8.83
CA LYS A 346 -11.65 5.28 -9.26
C LYS A 346 -12.84 5.66 -10.13
N LYS A 347 -13.11 4.90 -11.19
CA LYS A 347 -14.26 5.12 -12.08
C LYS A 347 -15.60 5.14 -11.36
N ARG A 348 -15.74 4.35 -10.29
CA ARG A 348 -16.97 4.33 -9.46
C ARG A 348 -17.16 5.66 -8.73
N LEU A 349 -16.08 6.28 -8.26
CA LEU A 349 -16.13 7.56 -7.56
C LEU A 349 -16.42 8.74 -8.48
N GLU A 350 -16.03 8.64 -9.75
CA GLU A 350 -16.06 9.72 -10.76
C GLU A 350 -17.24 9.66 -11.72
N GLU A 351 -18.21 8.75 -11.51
CA GLU A 351 -19.31 8.59 -12.44
C GLU A 351 -20.11 9.88 -12.60
N ARG A 352 -20.12 10.41 -13.82
CA ARG A 352 -20.74 11.70 -14.16
C ARG A 352 -22.17 11.55 -14.69
N GLU A 353 -22.46 10.42 -15.33
CA GLU A 353 -23.78 10.19 -15.92
C GLU A 353 -24.78 9.86 -14.80
N PRO A 354 -25.86 10.68 -14.58
CA PRO A 354 -26.75 10.55 -13.43
C PRO A 354 -27.45 9.19 -13.33
N ALA A 355 -27.90 8.61 -14.45
CA ALA A 355 -28.58 7.32 -14.46
C ALA A 355 -27.62 6.18 -14.11
N GLN A 356 -26.39 6.21 -14.62
CA GLN A 356 -25.35 5.23 -14.29
C GLN A 356 -24.90 5.36 -12.81
N ARG A 357 -24.79 6.59 -12.30
CA ARG A 357 -24.49 6.84 -10.90
C ARG A 357 -25.58 6.27 -9.99
N ALA A 358 -26.86 6.55 -10.30
CA ALA A 358 -27.99 6.01 -9.54
C ALA A 358 -28.00 4.48 -9.56
N LYS A 359 -27.77 3.87 -10.73
CA LYS A 359 -27.66 2.42 -10.88
C LYS A 359 -26.54 1.83 -10.03
N ARG A 360 -25.33 2.42 -10.07
CA ARG A 360 -24.19 1.97 -9.26
C ARG A 360 -24.46 2.08 -7.76
N PHE A 361 -25.16 3.12 -7.32
CA PHE A 361 -25.55 3.25 -5.93
C PHE A 361 -26.58 2.21 -5.51
N ALA A 362 -27.53 1.88 -6.38
CA ALA A 362 -28.47 0.77 -6.13
C ALA A 362 -27.73 -0.56 -6.02
N GLU A 363 -26.83 -0.87 -6.95
CA GLU A 363 -26.00 -2.08 -6.92
C GLU A 363 -25.15 -2.19 -5.66
N LEU A 364 -24.59 -1.07 -5.16
CA LEU A 364 -23.81 -1.07 -3.91
C LEU A 364 -24.71 -1.38 -2.69
N ARG A 365 -25.92 -0.81 -2.63
CA ARG A 365 -26.90 -1.11 -1.55
C ARG A 365 -27.30 -2.58 -1.58
N GLU A 366 -27.74 -3.08 -2.74
CA GLU A 366 -28.10 -4.49 -2.91
C GLU A 366 -26.94 -5.43 -2.52
N THR A 367 -25.68 -5.05 -2.89
CA THR A 367 -24.50 -5.83 -2.53
C THR A 367 -24.25 -5.80 -1.02
N ALA A 368 -24.45 -4.67 -0.37
CA ALA A 368 -24.27 -4.55 1.08
C ALA A 368 -25.35 -5.27 1.88
N GLU A 369 -26.60 -5.30 1.37
CA GLU A 369 -27.74 -5.94 2.01
C GLU A 369 -27.77 -7.47 1.83
N ASP A 370 -27.31 -7.99 0.68
CA ASP A 370 -27.25 -9.43 0.42
C ASP A 370 -26.00 -10.07 1.07
N PRO A 371 -26.14 -10.98 2.04
CA PRO A 371 -25.01 -11.57 2.76
C PRO A 371 -23.99 -12.28 1.87
N LYS A 372 -24.43 -12.91 0.76
CA LYS A 372 -23.54 -13.64 -0.15
C LYS A 372 -22.75 -12.67 -1.04
N ARG A 373 -23.45 -11.69 -1.63
CA ARG A 373 -22.81 -10.64 -2.44
C ARG A 373 -21.84 -9.81 -1.60
N HIS A 374 -22.23 -9.45 -0.37
CA HIS A 374 -21.40 -8.73 0.60
C HIS A 374 -20.08 -9.47 0.85
N LYS A 375 -20.16 -10.76 1.17
CA LYS A 375 -18.98 -11.61 1.41
C LYS A 375 -18.08 -11.67 0.17
N VAL A 376 -18.62 -11.93 -1.01
CA VAL A 376 -17.85 -11.98 -2.28
C VAL A 376 -17.17 -10.64 -2.55
N PHE A 377 -17.88 -9.54 -2.35
CA PHE A 377 -17.32 -8.20 -2.50
C PHE A 377 -16.12 -7.97 -1.56
N LEU A 378 -16.26 -8.33 -0.29
CA LEU A 378 -15.19 -8.21 0.71
C LEU A 378 -13.99 -9.12 0.40
N MET A 379 -14.22 -10.36 -0.05
CA MET A 379 -13.14 -11.27 -0.45
C MET A 379 -12.23 -10.65 -1.50
N ARG A 380 -12.82 -10.00 -2.51
CA ARG A 380 -12.08 -9.24 -3.54
C ARG A 380 -11.39 -8.01 -2.98
N ALA A 381 -12.16 -7.17 -2.25
CA ALA A 381 -11.67 -5.92 -1.70
C ALA A 381 -10.51 -6.11 -0.72
N ALA A 382 -10.43 -7.26 -0.06
CA ALA A 382 -9.42 -7.61 0.92
C ALA A 382 -8.28 -8.49 0.36
N LEU A 383 -8.24 -8.79 -0.94
CA LEU A 383 -7.26 -9.71 -1.57
C LEU A 383 -7.29 -11.13 -0.98
N LEU A 384 -8.46 -11.60 -0.53
CA LEU A 384 -8.68 -12.94 0.02
C LEU A 384 -9.07 -13.96 -1.07
N GLU A 385 -9.50 -13.53 -2.24
CA GLU A 385 -9.68 -14.43 -3.38
C GLU A 385 -8.31 -15.03 -3.75
N ARG A 386 -8.09 -16.23 -3.27
CA ARG A 386 -6.93 -17.04 -3.69
C ARG A 386 -7.29 -17.68 -5.03
N SER A 387 -6.55 -17.32 -6.07
CA SER A 387 -6.56 -18.04 -7.34
C SER A 387 -5.88 -19.41 -7.18
#